data_882d00d56fbce831014b6ad9761b85d2
#
_entry.id   882d00d56fbce831014b6ad9761b85d2
#
_cell.length_a   1.000
_cell.length_b   1.000
_cell.length_c   1.000
_cell.angle_alpha   90.00
_cell.angle_beta   90.00
_cell.angle_gamma   90.00
#
_symmetry.space_group_name_H-M   'P 1'
#
loop_
_entity.id
_entity.type
_entity.pdbx_description
1 polymer ?
#
loop_
_entity_poly.entity_id
_entity_poly.type
_entity_poly.pdbx_seq_one_letter_code
_entity_poly.pdbx_strand_id
1 'polypeptide(L)'
;MLERHHPDPADRLGSWARGFIRSKPTNTSALLADLNSGVAASISYQSRESEGTQTPVETLNRGWGSCRDLAVLLIEAARCLGFGARVVTGYIYNPLADGHATVGSGTTHAWADIYLPGAGWIAYDPTNGTIGGEGLIRISVTRDISQAVPISGNFVGTPGDYLGMTVDVSVVSENYGRAGTSRA
;
A
#
# COMPACT_ATOMS: atom_id res chain seq x y z
N MET A 1 10.47 11.43 -6.40
CA MET A 1 10.00 10.60 -5.26
C MET A 1 9.61 11.42 -4.04
N LEU A 2 10.13 12.65 -3.88
CA LEU A 2 9.77 13.58 -2.79
C LEU A 2 8.58 14.48 -3.15
N GLU A 3 8.33 14.71 -4.43
CA GLU A 3 7.29 15.63 -4.90
C GLU A 3 5.89 15.05 -4.66
N ARG A 4 5.03 15.87 -4.10
CA ARG A 4 3.62 15.56 -3.88
C ARG A 4 2.85 15.58 -5.20
N HIS A 5 1.89 14.66 -5.34
CA HIS A 5 1.08 14.54 -6.54
C HIS A 5 -0.33 15.15 -6.39
N HIS A 6 -0.79 15.30 -5.16
CA HIS A 6 -2.15 15.74 -4.89
C HIS A 6 -2.17 17.16 -4.33
N PRO A 7 -2.96 18.08 -4.91
CA PRO A 7 -3.15 19.43 -4.39
C PRO A 7 -3.73 19.39 -2.97
N ASP A 8 -3.16 20.19 -2.08
CA ASP A 8 -3.62 20.34 -0.69
C ASP A 8 -3.35 21.79 -0.24
N PRO A 9 -4.08 22.78 -0.79
CA PRO A 9 -3.81 24.19 -0.52
C PRO A 9 -3.93 24.58 0.96
N ALA A 10 -4.77 23.85 1.71
CA ALA A 10 -4.96 24.08 3.14
C ALA A 10 -3.95 23.32 4.01
N ASP A 11 -3.01 22.59 3.41
CA ASP A 11 -1.98 21.77 4.08
C ASP A 11 -2.55 20.82 5.17
N ARG A 12 -3.72 20.27 4.91
CA ARG A 12 -4.41 19.36 5.85
C ARG A 12 -3.64 18.08 6.05
N LEU A 13 -3.19 17.47 4.96
CA LEU A 13 -2.37 16.26 5.00
C LEU A 13 -1.03 16.50 5.69
N GLY A 14 -0.35 17.60 5.33
CA GLY A 14 0.91 17.97 5.97
C GLY A 14 0.75 18.23 7.46
N SER A 15 -0.30 18.92 7.87
CA SER A 15 -0.62 19.15 9.28
C SER A 15 -0.91 17.86 10.02
N TRP A 16 -1.68 16.95 9.44
CA TRP A 16 -1.96 15.63 9.98
C TRP A 16 -0.67 14.80 10.13
N ALA A 17 0.15 14.74 9.09
CA ALA A 17 1.42 14.00 9.11
C ALA A 17 2.40 14.54 10.16
N ARG A 18 2.53 15.86 10.30
CA ARG A 18 3.38 16.48 11.32
C ARG A 18 2.92 16.20 12.75
N GLY A 19 1.64 15.87 12.95
CA GLY A 19 1.10 15.45 14.26
C GLY A 19 1.77 14.20 14.83
N PHE A 20 2.45 13.40 14.00
CA PHE A 20 3.22 12.23 14.45
C PHE A 20 4.63 12.55 14.93
N ILE A 21 5.13 13.79 14.76
CA ILE A 21 6.44 14.21 15.24
C ILE A 21 6.32 14.54 16.74
N ARG A 22 6.73 13.60 17.59
CA ARG A 22 6.58 13.71 19.06
C ARG A 22 7.79 14.28 19.78
N SER A 23 8.97 14.29 19.13
CA SER A 23 10.23 14.72 19.76
C SER A 23 11.19 15.34 18.75
N LYS A 24 12.16 16.10 19.27
CA LYS A 24 13.30 16.62 18.48
C LYS A 24 14.58 16.34 19.28
N PRO A 25 15.52 15.54 18.77
CA PRO A 25 15.49 14.84 17.47
C PRO A 25 14.41 13.75 17.41
N THR A 26 13.94 13.47 16.21
CA THR A 26 12.91 12.45 15.95
C THR A 26 13.58 11.15 15.48
N ASN A 27 13.21 10.02 16.09
CA ASN A 27 13.60 8.72 15.58
C ASN A 27 12.79 8.41 14.31
N THR A 28 13.48 8.31 13.19
CA THR A 28 12.87 8.17 11.86
C THR A 28 12.06 6.87 11.71
N SER A 29 12.60 5.75 12.20
CA SER A 29 11.89 4.45 12.10
C SER A 29 10.63 4.45 12.96
N ALA A 30 10.69 5.02 14.16
CA ALA A 30 9.52 5.13 15.03
C ALA A 30 8.46 6.07 14.42
N LEU A 31 8.88 7.21 13.83
CA LEU A 31 7.96 8.13 13.16
C LEU A 31 7.21 7.45 12.01
N LEU A 32 7.90 6.70 11.16
CA LEU A 32 7.28 6.01 10.03
C LEU A 32 6.40 4.85 10.48
N ALA A 33 6.77 4.15 11.54
CA ALA A 33 5.93 3.12 12.14
C ALA A 33 4.64 3.73 12.74
N ASP A 34 4.76 4.84 13.46
CA ASP A 34 3.62 5.58 13.99
C ASP A 34 2.71 6.12 12.88
N LEU A 35 3.29 6.62 11.79
CA LEU A 35 2.55 7.11 10.64
C LEU A 35 1.76 5.97 9.95
N ASN A 36 2.41 4.81 9.72
CA ASN A 36 1.76 3.62 9.15
C ASN A 36 0.60 3.16 10.03
N SER A 37 0.84 3.01 11.33
CA SER A 37 -0.19 2.65 12.31
C SER A 37 -1.29 3.70 12.41
N GLY A 38 -0.93 4.98 12.27
CA GLY A 38 -1.88 6.10 12.27
C GLY A 38 -2.84 6.07 11.09
N VAL A 39 -2.38 5.67 9.89
CA VAL A 39 -3.27 5.44 8.75
C VAL A 39 -4.21 4.28 9.06
N ALA A 40 -3.69 3.14 9.51
CA ALA A 40 -4.50 1.96 9.85
C ALA A 40 -5.57 2.25 10.92
N ALA A 41 -5.23 3.08 11.90
CA ALA A 41 -6.16 3.45 12.99
C ALA A 41 -7.20 4.51 12.60
N SER A 42 -6.87 5.40 11.65
CA SER A 42 -7.72 6.52 11.26
C SER A 42 -8.68 6.19 10.11
N ILE A 43 -8.35 5.18 9.30
CA ILE A 43 -9.06 4.87 8.06
C ILE A 43 -9.57 3.44 8.09
N SER A 44 -10.90 3.28 8.01
CA SER A 44 -11.53 1.97 7.89
C SER A 44 -11.29 1.39 6.48
N TYR A 45 -10.75 0.18 6.41
CA TYR A 45 -10.61 -0.49 5.11
C TYR A 45 -11.98 -0.87 4.54
N GLN A 46 -12.18 -0.55 3.27
CA GLN A 46 -13.33 -1.00 2.50
C GLN A 46 -12.88 -1.41 1.10
N SER A 47 -13.23 -2.63 0.67
CA SER A 47 -13.01 -3.05 -0.70
C SER A 47 -13.79 -2.14 -1.66
N ARG A 48 -13.13 -1.74 -2.74
CA ARG A 48 -13.74 -0.88 -3.75
C ARG A 48 -13.32 -1.34 -5.15
N GLU A 49 -14.28 -1.79 -5.92
CA GLU A 49 -14.06 -2.26 -7.30
C GLU A 49 -14.05 -1.13 -8.32
N SER A 50 -14.64 0.03 -7.99
CA SER A 50 -14.65 1.18 -8.90
C SER A 50 -13.23 1.66 -9.21
N GLU A 51 -13.03 2.12 -10.45
CA GLU A 51 -11.77 2.69 -10.90
C GLU A 51 -11.33 3.91 -10.08
N GLY A 52 -10.02 4.18 -10.19
CA GLY A 52 -9.40 5.36 -9.57
C GLY A 52 -9.02 5.17 -8.11
N THR A 53 -8.54 6.24 -7.53
CA THR A 53 -8.05 6.32 -6.17
C THR A 53 -8.54 7.62 -5.56
N GLN A 54 -8.95 7.58 -4.30
CA GLN A 54 -9.28 8.80 -3.55
C GLN A 54 -8.02 9.64 -3.38
N THR A 55 -8.17 10.96 -3.36
CA THR A 55 -7.07 11.82 -2.93
C THR A 55 -6.79 11.61 -1.43
N PRO A 56 -5.55 11.85 -0.96
CA PRO A 56 -5.21 11.71 0.46
C PRO A 56 -6.13 12.51 1.40
N VAL A 57 -6.45 13.74 1.02
CA VAL A 57 -7.36 14.61 1.81
C VAL A 57 -8.78 14.05 1.80
N GLU A 58 -9.22 13.50 0.68
CA GLU A 58 -10.53 12.84 0.58
C GLU A 58 -10.60 11.59 1.47
N THR A 59 -9.54 10.75 1.45
CA THR A 59 -9.45 9.56 2.32
C THR A 59 -9.51 9.95 3.80
N LEU A 60 -8.76 10.98 4.21
CA LEU A 60 -8.82 11.50 5.58
C LEU A 60 -10.21 12.03 5.96
N ASN A 61 -10.89 12.72 5.03
CA ASN A 61 -12.23 13.28 5.30
C ASN A 61 -13.29 12.22 5.41
N ARG A 62 -13.20 11.18 4.58
CA ARG A 62 -14.17 10.07 4.57
C ARG A 62 -13.95 9.10 5.72
N GLY A 63 -12.72 8.96 6.23
CA GLY A 63 -12.36 7.98 7.24
C GLY A 63 -12.41 6.53 6.76
N TRP A 64 -12.46 6.30 5.43
CA TRP A 64 -12.45 4.98 4.83
C TRP A 64 -11.79 4.99 3.45
N GLY A 65 -11.27 3.84 3.03
CA GLY A 65 -10.66 3.66 1.72
C GLY A 65 -10.27 2.22 1.43
N SER A 66 -9.91 1.95 0.17
CA SER A 66 -9.31 0.69 -0.26
C SER A 66 -7.81 0.66 0.02
N CYS A 67 -7.14 -0.48 -0.18
CA CYS A 67 -5.69 -0.58 -0.02
C CYS A 67 -4.92 0.47 -0.84
N ARG A 68 -5.40 0.80 -2.04
CA ARG A 68 -4.82 1.85 -2.89
C ARG A 68 -4.91 3.23 -2.25
N ASP A 69 -6.05 3.53 -1.64
CA ASP A 69 -6.31 4.83 -1.01
C ASP A 69 -5.45 4.99 0.24
N LEU A 70 -5.33 3.94 1.06
CA LEU A 70 -4.49 3.92 2.25
C LEU A 70 -3.01 4.03 1.91
N ALA A 71 -2.56 3.30 0.88
CA ALA A 71 -1.18 3.38 0.42
C ALA A 71 -0.82 4.78 -0.10
N VAL A 72 -1.70 5.40 -0.91
CA VAL A 72 -1.48 6.76 -1.42
C VAL A 72 -1.50 7.80 -0.30
N LEU A 73 -2.39 7.66 0.69
CA LEU A 73 -2.40 8.51 1.88
C LEU A 73 -1.06 8.45 2.63
N LEU A 74 -0.54 7.24 2.89
CA LEU A 74 0.74 7.06 3.57
C LEU A 74 1.90 7.63 2.76
N ILE A 75 1.95 7.39 1.45
CA ILE A 75 2.98 7.89 0.55
C ILE A 75 3.03 9.41 0.55
N GLU A 76 1.90 10.06 0.37
CA GLU A 76 1.83 11.52 0.34
C GLU A 76 2.12 12.14 1.71
N ALA A 77 1.71 11.49 2.81
CA ALA A 77 2.07 11.91 4.17
C ALA A 77 3.58 11.80 4.43
N ALA A 78 4.22 10.70 3.99
CA ALA A 78 5.66 10.56 4.08
C ALA A 78 6.40 11.61 3.24
N ARG A 79 5.91 11.92 2.03
CA ARG A 79 6.46 12.99 1.18
C ARG A 79 6.32 14.38 1.82
N CYS A 80 5.20 14.67 2.52
CA CYS A 80 5.06 15.90 3.31
C CYS A 80 6.11 16.05 4.40
N LEU A 81 6.60 14.94 4.94
CA LEU A 81 7.66 14.90 5.96
C LEU A 81 9.08 14.87 5.35
N GLY A 82 9.22 14.90 4.03
CA GLY A 82 10.50 14.91 3.31
C GLY A 82 11.07 13.53 3.00
N PHE A 83 10.30 12.45 3.15
CA PHE A 83 10.76 11.11 2.80
C PHE A 83 10.50 10.80 1.33
N GLY A 84 11.45 10.10 0.69
CA GLY A 84 11.21 9.46 -0.59
C GLY A 84 10.22 8.31 -0.41
N ALA A 85 9.11 8.33 -1.16
CA ALA A 85 8.10 7.30 -1.09
C ALA A 85 7.57 6.96 -2.49
N ARG A 86 7.11 5.71 -2.68
CA ARG A 86 6.63 5.19 -3.96
C ARG A 86 5.53 4.15 -3.75
N VAL A 87 4.70 4.00 -4.77
CA VAL A 87 3.64 2.99 -4.79
C VAL A 87 4.22 1.64 -5.17
N VAL A 88 3.80 0.62 -4.49
CA VAL A 88 4.00 -0.76 -4.89
C VAL A 88 2.66 -1.46 -4.99
N THR A 89 2.48 -2.23 -6.07
CA THR A 89 1.31 -3.09 -6.23
C THR A 89 1.76 -4.54 -6.47
N GLY A 90 0.90 -5.47 -6.08
CA GLY A 90 1.19 -6.88 -6.22
C GLY A 90 0.15 -7.74 -5.52
N TYR A 91 0.60 -8.79 -4.84
CA TYR A 91 -0.25 -9.75 -4.16
C TYR A 91 0.22 -10.00 -2.74
N ILE A 92 -0.69 -10.50 -1.90
CA ILE A 92 -0.36 -10.96 -0.55
C ILE A 92 -0.34 -12.49 -0.56
N TYR A 93 0.78 -13.05 -0.11
CA TYR A 93 0.89 -14.43 0.30
C TYR A 93 0.70 -14.51 1.83
N ASN A 94 -0.37 -15.14 2.23
CA ASN A 94 -0.58 -15.48 3.63
C ASN A 94 -0.82 -16.98 3.71
N PRO A 95 0.22 -17.78 3.99
CA PRO A 95 -0.01 -19.14 4.47
C PRO A 95 -0.83 -18.99 5.75
N LEU A 96 -1.98 -19.63 5.82
CA LEU A 96 -2.87 -19.65 6.99
C LEU A 96 -2.07 -20.07 8.26
N ALA A 97 -1.24 -19.17 8.74
CA ALA A 97 -0.63 -19.24 10.04
C ALA A 97 -1.65 -18.63 11.00
N ASP A 98 -2.23 -19.44 11.84
CA ASP A 98 -3.04 -19.06 13.00
C ASP A 98 -4.47 -18.55 12.74
N GLY A 99 -5.09 -18.88 11.60
CA GLY A 99 -6.54 -18.66 11.42
C GLY A 99 -6.97 -17.20 11.16
N HIS A 100 -6.03 -16.27 11.05
CA HIS A 100 -6.31 -14.87 10.72
C HIS A 100 -6.04 -14.61 9.23
N ALA A 101 -7.10 -14.32 8.48
CA ALA A 101 -6.97 -13.91 7.08
C ALA A 101 -6.38 -12.49 7.02
N THR A 102 -5.30 -12.31 6.25
CA THR A 102 -4.76 -10.98 5.93
C THR A 102 -5.71 -10.26 4.97
N VAL A 103 -5.99 -8.98 5.21
CA VAL A 103 -6.82 -8.17 4.32
C VAL A 103 -6.16 -8.07 2.94
N GLY A 104 -6.92 -8.39 1.89
CA GLY A 104 -6.42 -8.38 0.50
C GLY A 104 -5.88 -9.73 0.00
N SER A 105 -5.91 -10.81 0.81
CA SER A 105 -5.64 -12.16 0.30
C SER A 105 -6.67 -12.55 -0.77
N GLY A 106 -6.20 -13.15 -1.86
CA GLY A 106 -7.06 -13.53 -3.00
C GLY A 106 -7.41 -12.40 -3.95
N THR A 107 -6.84 -11.21 -3.75
CA THR A 107 -7.01 -10.03 -4.63
C THR A 107 -5.68 -9.31 -4.87
N THR A 108 -5.68 -8.34 -5.78
CA THR A 108 -4.56 -7.41 -5.92
C THR A 108 -4.44 -6.54 -4.68
N HIS A 109 -3.20 -6.19 -4.32
CA HIS A 109 -2.90 -5.37 -3.15
C HIS A 109 -1.99 -4.19 -3.50
N ALA A 110 -2.03 -3.14 -2.67
CA ALA A 110 -1.18 -1.96 -2.80
C ALA A 110 -0.63 -1.53 -1.44
N TRP A 111 0.64 -1.11 -1.43
CA TRP A 111 1.36 -0.63 -0.25
C TRP A 111 2.35 0.46 -0.61
N ALA A 112 3.03 1.00 0.37
CA ALA A 112 4.07 2.00 0.22
C ALA A 112 5.45 1.40 0.41
N ASP A 113 6.42 1.76 -0.45
CA ASP A 113 7.83 1.69 -0.10
C ASP A 113 8.31 3.09 0.29
N ILE A 114 8.97 3.23 1.44
CA ILE A 114 9.56 4.48 1.92
C ILE A 114 11.06 4.31 2.03
N TYR A 115 11.82 5.29 1.51
CA TYR A 115 13.28 5.25 1.51
C TYR A 115 13.86 5.74 2.83
N LEU A 116 14.70 4.92 3.42
CA LEU A 116 15.46 5.22 4.62
C LEU A 116 16.96 5.22 4.30
N PRO A 117 17.68 6.34 4.49
CA PRO A 117 19.12 6.35 4.33
C PRO A 117 19.82 5.27 5.16
N GLY A 118 20.66 4.47 4.53
CA GLY A 118 21.36 3.35 5.15
C GLY A 118 20.59 2.01 5.15
N ALA A 119 19.26 2.04 5.05
CA ALA A 119 18.44 0.82 4.97
C ALA A 119 17.81 0.58 3.59
N GLY A 120 17.70 1.63 2.76
CA GLY A 120 17.09 1.55 1.45
C GLY A 120 15.55 1.67 1.47
N TRP A 121 14.89 0.97 0.55
CA TRP A 121 13.44 0.97 0.43
C TRP A 121 12.82 -0.07 1.35
N ILE A 122 12.01 0.39 2.29
CA ILE A 122 11.29 -0.44 3.27
C ILE A 122 9.81 -0.42 2.93
N ALA A 123 9.18 -1.60 2.90
CA ALA A 123 7.75 -1.75 2.68
C ALA A 123 6.95 -1.40 3.94
N TYR A 124 5.90 -0.62 3.76
CA TYR A 124 4.91 -0.25 4.77
C TYR A 124 3.51 -0.54 4.21
N ASP A 125 2.79 -1.44 4.85
CA ASP A 125 1.42 -1.78 4.47
C ASP A 125 0.44 -1.18 5.49
N PRO A 126 -0.16 -0.03 5.20
CA PRO A 126 -1.10 0.61 6.11
C PRO A 126 -2.45 -0.11 6.20
N THR A 127 -2.77 -1.00 5.28
CA THR A 127 -4.00 -1.80 5.32
C THR A 127 -3.94 -2.85 6.44
N ASN A 128 -2.78 -3.51 6.57
CA ASN A 128 -2.55 -4.55 7.57
C ASN A 128 -1.70 -4.08 8.75
N GLY A 129 -1.22 -2.83 8.74
CA GLY A 129 -0.37 -2.27 9.78
C GLY A 129 1.04 -2.87 9.83
N THR A 130 1.48 -3.57 8.79
CA THR A 130 2.76 -4.30 8.76
C THR A 130 3.90 -3.48 8.16
N ILE A 131 5.14 -3.86 8.49
CA ILE A 131 6.38 -3.25 8.02
C ILE A 131 7.36 -4.36 7.65
N GLY A 132 8.14 -4.17 6.57
CA GLY A 132 9.19 -5.09 6.15
C GLY A 132 8.86 -5.93 4.92
N GLY A 133 7.59 -6.04 4.54
CA GLY A 133 7.17 -6.67 3.29
C GLY A 133 7.11 -8.19 3.32
N GLU A 134 7.12 -8.82 4.50
CA GLU A 134 6.89 -10.26 4.61
C GLU A 134 5.51 -10.62 4.05
N GLY A 135 5.48 -11.64 3.19
CA GLY A 135 4.26 -12.04 2.49
C GLY A 135 3.81 -11.12 1.36
N LEU A 136 4.52 -10.04 1.06
CA LEU A 136 4.21 -9.14 -0.05
C LEU A 136 4.94 -9.56 -1.33
N ILE A 137 4.20 -9.93 -2.37
CA ILE A 137 4.73 -10.27 -3.69
C ILE A 137 4.62 -9.06 -4.59
N ARG A 138 5.75 -8.38 -4.82
CA ARG A 138 5.86 -7.16 -5.61
C ARG A 138 5.77 -7.46 -7.11
N ILE A 139 4.85 -6.77 -7.80
CA ILE A 139 4.68 -6.87 -9.25
C ILE A 139 5.06 -5.56 -9.93
N SER A 140 4.61 -4.42 -9.42
CA SER A 140 4.89 -3.12 -9.99
C SER A 140 5.35 -2.14 -8.92
N VAL A 141 6.28 -1.26 -9.31
CA VAL A 141 6.80 -0.18 -8.47
C VAL A 141 6.74 1.11 -9.28
N THR A 142 5.96 2.06 -8.83
CA THR A 142 5.71 3.28 -9.56
C THR A 142 5.78 4.51 -8.65
N ARG A 143 5.95 5.68 -9.26
CA ARG A 143 5.92 6.94 -8.54
C ARG A 143 4.49 7.33 -8.15
N ASP A 144 3.54 7.03 -9.02
CA ASP A 144 2.13 7.37 -8.89
C ASP A 144 1.25 6.15 -9.13
N ILE A 145 0.13 6.06 -8.42
CA ILE A 145 -0.78 4.92 -8.50
C ILE A 145 -1.40 4.77 -9.89
N SER A 146 -1.58 5.85 -10.64
CA SER A 146 -2.09 5.81 -12.01
C SER A 146 -1.20 5.07 -12.99
N GLN A 147 0.08 4.90 -12.65
CA GLN A 147 1.06 4.14 -13.42
C GLN A 147 1.05 2.64 -13.11
N ALA A 148 0.32 2.23 -12.06
CA ALA A 148 0.28 0.85 -11.57
C ALA A 148 -1.07 0.18 -11.85
N VAL A 149 -1.71 0.51 -12.97
CA VAL A 149 -2.97 -0.09 -13.40
C VAL A 149 -2.69 -1.53 -13.89
N PRO A 150 -3.20 -2.57 -13.21
CA PRO A 150 -2.87 -3.96 -13.54
C PRO A 150 -3.46 -4.39 -14.89
N ILE A 151 -4.61 -3.85 -15.24
CA ILE A 151 -5.31 -4.11 -16.50
C ILE A 151 -5.87 -2.78 -17.00
N SER A 152 -5.63 -2.45 -18.25
CA SER A 152 -6.26 -1.31 -18.93
C SER A 152 -6.65 -1.73 -20.35
N GLY A 153 -7.75 -1.18 -20.85
CA GLY A 153 -8.23 -1.44 -22.20
C GLY A 153 -9.46 -0.61 -22.53
N ASN A 154 -9.83 -0.65 -23.79
CA ASN A 154 -11.04 -0.01 -24.30
C ASN A 154 -11.84 -1.02 -25.12
N PHE A 155 -13.14 -0.88 -25.13
CA PHE A 155 -14.02 -1.59 -26.04
C PHE A 155 -14.85 -0.60 -26.85
N VAL A 156 -15.29 -1.02 -28.01
CA VAL A 156 -16.21 -0.26 -28.86
C VAL A 156 -17.61 -0.85 -28.67
N GLY A 157 -18.51 -0.06 -28.10
CA GLY A 157 -19.86 -0.50 -27.77
C GLY A 157 -20.61 0.56 -26.99
N THR A 158 -21.78 0.19 -26.48
CA THR A 158 -22.56 1.04 -25.56
C THR A 158 -22.18 0.74 -24.10
N PRO A 159 -22.43 1.66 -23.16
CA PRO A 159 -22.16 1.41 -21.72
C PRO A 159 -22.80 0.12 -21.18
N GLY A 160 -23.92 -0.32 -21.77
CA GLY A 160 -24.61 -1.56 -21.38
C GLY A 160 -23.94 -2.84 -21.87
N ASP A 161 -22.93 -2.75 -22.73
CA ASP A 161 -22.19 -3.91 -23.26
C ASP A 161 -21.08 -4.36 -22.28
N TYR A 162 -20.77 -3.55 -21.28
CA TYR A 162 -19.84 -3.92 -20.22
C TYR A 162 -20.56 -4.80 -19.19
N LEU A 163 -20.19 -6.07 -19.14
CA LEU A 163 -20.81 -7.07 -18.25
C LEU A 163 -20.09 -7.23 -16.90
N GLY A 164 -18.99 -6.54 -16.69
CA GLY A 164 -18.20 -6.61 -15.47
C GLY A 164 -16.83 -7.27 -15.65
N MET A 165 -16.07 -7.29 -14.58
CA MET A 165 -14.77 -7.97 -14.49
C MET A 165 -14.69 -8.68 -13.14
N THR A 166 -14.23 -9.92 -13.14
CA THR A 166 -13.90 -10.66 -11.93
C THR A 166 -12.40 -10.90 -11.90
N VAL A 167 -11.79 -10.66 -10.74
CA VAL A 167 -10.37 -10.95 -10.50
C VAL A 167 -10.27 -11.98 -9.39
N ASP A 168 -9.60 -13.09 -9.71
CA ASP A 168 -9.31 -14.15 -8.75
C ASP A 168 -7.80 -14.39 -8.69
N VAL A 169 -7.24 -14.40 -7.48
CA VAL A 169 -5.80 -14.53 -7.26
C VAL A 169 -5.53 -15.73 -6.37
N SER A 170 -4.78 -16.68 -6.87
CA SER A 170 -4.29 -17.83 -6.11
C SER A 170 -2.77 -17.74 -5.95
N VAL A 171 -2.31 -17.73 -4.72
CA VAL A 171 -0.88 -17.74 -4.39
C VAL A 171 -0.60 -19.01 -3.62
N VAL A 172 0.30 -19.85 -4.15
CA VAL A 172 0.71 -21.11 -3.55
C VAL A 172 2.21 -21.12 -3.26
N SER A 173 2.64 -21.71 -2.15
CA SER A 173 4.06 -21.95 -1.91
C SER A 173 4.42 -23.37 -2.35
N GLU A 174 5.47 -23.49 -3.15
CA GLU A 174 6.08 -24.79 -3.42
C GLU A 174 7.21 -25.02 -2.42
N ASN A 175 7.06 -26.03 -1.56
CA ASN A 175 8.16 -26.52 -0.75
C ASN A 175 9.12 -27.29 -1.67
N TYR A 176 10.16 -26.63 -2.17
CA TYR A 176 11.31 -27.35 -2.70
C TYR A 176 11.96 -28.11 -1.55
N GLY A 177 11.62 -29.38 -1.44
CA GLY A 177 12.28 -30.29 -0.50
C GLY A 177 13.80 -30.17 -0.74
N ARG A 178 14.55 -29.81 0.30
CA ARG A 178 16.00 -30.01 0.31
C ARG A 178 16.23 -31.48 0.03
N ALA A 179 16.67 -31.81 -1.19
CA ALA A 179 17.19 -33.11 -1.50
C ALA A 179 18.36 -33.36 -0.54
N GLY A 180 18.11 -34.20 0.45
CA GLY A 180 19.13 -34.62 1.38
C GLY A 180 20.22 -35.33 0.59
N THR A 181 21.38 -34.72 0.45
CA THR A 181 22.60 -35.42 0.09
C THR A 181 23.00 -36.25 1.31
N SER A 182 22.43 -37.46 1.40
CA SER A 182 23.04 -38.52 2.18
C SER A 182 24.35 -38.89 1.48
N ARG A 183 25.46 -38.48 2.04
CA ARG A 183 26.75 -39.09 1.74
C ARG A 183 26.93 -40.26 2.71
N ALA A 184 26.99 -41.45 2.13
CA ALA A 184 27.52 -42.66 2.76
C ALA A 184 29.03 -42.53 2.97
#